data_24cb4ea1c258ab19082b1ec283ed10d8
#
_entry.id   24cb4ea1c258ab19082b1ec283ed10d8
#
_cell.length_a   1.000
_cell.length_b   1.000
_cell.length_c   1.000
_cell.angle_alpha   90.00
_cell.angle_beta   90.00
_cell.angle_gamma   90.00
#
_symmetry.space_group_name_H-M   'P 1'
#
loop_
_entity.id
_entity.type
_entity.pdbx_description
1 polymer ?
#
loop_
_entity_poly.entity_id
_entity_poly.type
_entity_poly.pdbx_seq_one_letter_code
_entity_poly.pdbx_strand_id
1 'polypeptide(L)'
;MSVETPYELPEQWQPALTHSRFLRQLLGSRPAVTAWLAENAAAPIGTTTMQAFIDNAHPADDTDLKAVLRNLRQRVMAALIVRDLTDQAPLAEVVETMTTLADVTTNYALDFIHRQLAAQYGEPLDSSGQAQRLMIVGMGKLGGRELNVSSDVDYIFIYPEEGETAGSEGRAKIDNYDFFARLGKRLINALGESTADGQVFRVDMRLRPNGDSGPLVCSLDSLENYFITQGREWERYAWIKARVMNEGDNLQPGWKSALEKVARPFIFRKYLDFGAINAMRDLHAQIRREVARKDMADHIKLGPGGLRE
;
A
#
# COMPACT_ATOMS: atom_id res chain seq x y z
N MET A 1 -12.90 36.11 -3.10
CA MET A 1 -11.73 36.40 -3.94
C MET A 1 -11.59 35.24 -4.91
N SER A 2 -11.92 35.46 -6.18
CA SER A 2 -11.70 34.51 -7.27
C SER A 2 -10.18 34.42 -7.52
N VAL A 3 -9.61 33.24 -7.28
CA VAL A 3 -8.22 32.96 -7.66
C VAL A 3 -8.21 32.83 -9.19
N GLU A 4 -7.71 33.86 -9.88
CA GLU A 4 -7.44 33.77 -11.31
C GLU A 4 -6.39 32.69 -11.53
N THR A 5 -6.78 31.56 -12.06
CA THR A 5 -5.84 30.54 -12.56
C THR A 5 -5.29 31.05 -13.90
N PRO A 6 -3.96 31.01 -14.15
CA PRO A 6 -3.36 31.46 -15.40
C PRO A 6 -3.68 30.57 -16.61
N TYR A 7 -4.52 29.54 -16.43
CA TYR A 7 -4.99 28.61 -17.45
C TYR A 7 -6.51 28.61 -17.47
N GLU A 8 -7.11 28.80 -18.63
CA GLU A 8 -8.52 28.47 -18.83
C GLU A 8 -8.68 26.95 -18.65
N LEU A 9 -9.37 26.53 -17.58
CA LEU A 9 -9.64 25.14 -17.33
C LEU A 9 -10.67 24.64 -18.35
N PRO A 10 -10.47 23.43 -18.92
CA PRO A 10 -11.41 22.88 -19.89
C PRO A 10 -12.85 22.89 -19.37
N GLU A 11 -13.80 23.33 -20.18
CA GLU A 11 -15.21 23.41 -19.81
C GLU A 11 -15.77 22.06 -19.33
N GLN A 12 -15.30 20.96 -19.93
CA GLN A 12 -15.64 19.60 -19.54
C GLN A 12 -15.27 19.24 -18.10
N TRP A 13 -14.39 19.99 -17.40
CA TRP A 13 -14.02 19.74 -16.00
C TRP A 13 -14.95 20.48 -15.02
N GLN A 14 -15.89 21.30 -15.47
CA GLN A 14 -16.79 22.08 -14.62
C GLN A 14 -17.61 21.22 -13.64
N PRO A 15 -18.14 20.03 -14.00
CA PRO A 15 -18.80 19.16 -13.03
C PRO A 15 -17.87 18.77 -11.87
N ALA A 16 -16.63 18.35 -12.19
CA ALA A 16 -15.64 17.97 -11.19
C ALA A 16 -15.23 19.16 -10.29
N LEU A 17 -15.06 20.34 -10.89
CA LEU A 17 -14.73 21.56 -10.14
C LEU A 17 -15.90 21.99 -9.25
N THR A 18 -17.14 21.79 -9.67
CA THR A 18 -18.32 22.13 -8.88
C THR A 18 -18.45 21.24 -7.64
N HIS A 19 -18.23 19.94 -7.80
CA HIS A 19 -18.46 18.95 -6.76
C HIS A 19 -17.24 18.65 -5.87
N SER A 20 -16.00 18.97 -6.32
CA SER A 20 -14.78 18.71 -5.56
C SER A 20 -14.11 19.99 -5.06
N ARG A 21 -14.26 20.26 -3.75
CA ARG A 21 -13.49 21.34 -3.09
C ARG A 21 -11.99 21.09 -3.14
N PHE A 22 -11.57 19.83 -2.98
CA PHE A 22 -10.16 19.44 -3.05
C PHE A 22 -9.56 19.80 -4.40
N LEU A 23 -10.23 19.42 -5.50
CA LEU A 23 -9.75 19.70 -6.86
C LEU A 23 -9.60 21.21 -7.09
N ARG A 24 -10.62 22.01 -6.73
CA ARG A 24 -10.55 23.48 -6.86
C ARG A 24 -9.36 24.08 -6.13
N GLN A 25 -9.16 23.68 -4.88
CA GLN A 25 -8.04 24.18 -4.07
C GLN A 25 -6.68 23.76 -4.64
N LEU A 26 -6.58 22.50 -5.07
CA LEU A 26 -5.34 21.96 -5.64
C LEU A 26 -4.96 22.68 -6.94
N LEU A 27 -5.87 22.80 -7.89
CA LEU A 27 -5.59 23.47 -9.17
C LEU A 27 -5.34 24.97 -9.00
N GLY A 28 -6.03 25.65 -8.07
CA GLY A 28 -5.81 27.05 -7.76
C GLY A 28 -4.46 27.35 -7.09
N SER A 29 -3.88 26.37 -6.37
CA SER A 29 -2.60 26.55 -5.65
C SER A 29 -1.39 25.92 -6.34
N ARG A 30 -1.60 25.04 -7.33
CA ARG A 30 -0.56 24.20 -7.94
C ARG A 30 -0.63 24.21 -9.48
N PRO A 31 -0.15 25.27 -10.16
CA PRO A 31 -0.19 25.36 -11.64
C PRO A 31 0.46 24.16 -12.36
N ALA A 32 1.53 23.58 -11.77
CA ALA A 32 2.18 22.39 -12.32
C ALA A 32 1.29 21.13 -12.32
N VAL A 33 0.32 21.03 -11.39
CA VAL A 33 -0.67 19.95 -11.39
C VAL A 33 -1.68 20.19 -12.50
N THR A 34 -2.10 21.45 -12.71
CA THR A 34 -3.03 21.83 -13.77
C THR A 34 -2.47 21.51 -15.15
N ALA A 35 -1.20 21.89 -15.42
CA ALA A 35 -0.52 21.59 -16.68
C ALA A 35 -0.45 20.08 -16.93
N TRP A 36 0.03 19.31 -15.93
CA TRP A 36 0.11 17.86 -16.04
C TRP A 36 -1.26 17.21 -16.26
N LEU A 37 -2.29 17.69 -15.57
CA LEU A 37 -3.66 17.19 -15.72
C LEU A 37 -4.19 17.40 -17.14
N ALA A 38 -3.94 18.57 -17.75
CA ALA A 38 -4.35 18.88 -19.10
C ALA A 38 -3.76 17.90 -20.14
N GLU A 39 -2.54 17.43 -19.90
CA GLU A 39 -1.85 16.48 -20.77
C GLU A 39 -2.29 15.02 -20.54
N ASN A 40 -2.68 14.66 -19.32
CA ASN A 40 -2.81 13.26 -18.93
C ASN A 40 -4.24 12.80 -18.59
N ALA A 41 -5.21 13.71 -18.34
CA ALA A 41 -6.55 13.32 -17.88
C ALA A 41 -7.44 12.72 -18.98
N ALA A 42 -7.04 12.75 -20.23
CA ALA A 42 -7.84 12.19 -21.34
C ALA A 42 -7.91 10.67 -21.33
N ALA A 43 -6.98 10.00 -20.66
CA ALA A 43 -6.89 8.53 -20.58
C ALA A 43 -6.68 8.07 -19.12
N PRO A 44 -6.94 6.78 -18.81
CA PRO A 44 -6.62 6.20 -17.50
C PRO A 44 -5.13 6.35 -17.16
N ILE A 45 -4.84 6.72 -15.92
CA ILE A 45 -3.45 6.87 -15.43
C ILE A 45 -2.94 5.50 -14.97
N GLY A 46 -2.07 4.89 -15.77
CA GLY A 46 -1.49 3.59 -15.49
C GLY A 46 -0.06 3.65 -14.91
N THR A 47 0.50 2.45 -14.68
CA THR A 47 1.86 2.25 -14.13
C THR A 47 2.93 3.05 -14.89
N THR A 48 2.91 3.01 -16.23
CA THR A 48 3.94 3.68 -17.07
C THR A 48 3.98 5.18 -16.82
N THR A 49 2.81 5.84 -16.77
CA THR A 49 2.72 7.29 -16.52
C THR A 49 3.20 7.64 -15.12
N MET A 50 2.81 6.83 -14.11
CA MET A 50 3.23 7.06 -12.73
C MET A 50 4.74 6.85 -12.55
N GLN A 51 5.28 5.78 -13.11
CA GLN A 51 6.70 5.45 -13.05
C GLN A 51 7.54 6.53 -13.74
N ALA A 52 7.19 6.93 -14.96
CA ALA A 52 7.88 7.99 -15.69
C ALA A 52 7.92 9.32 -14.89
N PHE A 53 6.83 9.65 -14.17
CA PHE A 53 6.82 10.83 -13.31
C PHE A 53 7.87 10.75 -12.19
N ILE A 54 7.97 9.59 -11.51
CA ILE A 54 8.92 9.42 -10.41
C ILE A 54 10.35 9.35 -10.93
N ASP A 55 10.59 8.61 -12.01
CA ASP A 55 11.93 8.44 -12.59
C ASP A 55 12.53 9.77 -13.05
N ASN A 56 11.70 10.65 -13.61
CA ASN A 56 12.14 11.99 -14.01
C ASN A 56 12.42 12.94 -12.83
N ALA A 57 11.91 12.64 -11.65
CA ALA A 57 12.08 13.51 -10.48
C ALA A 57 13.42 13.33 -9.75
N HIS A 58 14.07 12.15 -9.89
CA HIS A 58 15.38 11.81 -9.31
C HIS A 58 15.57 12.27 -7.84
N PRO A 59 14.76 11.81 -6.87
CA PRO A 59 14.89 12.23 -5.49
C PRO A 59 16.29 11.93 -4.94
N ALA A 60 16.91 12.90 -4.25
CA ALA A 60 18.25 12.77 -3.70
C ALA A 60 18.24 12.17 -2.27
N ASP A 61 17.24 12.50 -1.49
CA ASP A 61 17.10 12.10 -0.08
C ASP A 61 15.63 11.75 0.28
N ASP A 62 15.41 11.43 1.56
CA ASP A 62 14.07 11.08 2.09
C ASP A 62 13.08 12.25 1.98
N THR A 63 13.53 13.48 2.04
CA THR A 63 12.66 14.68 1.94
C THR A 63 12.17 14.83 0.51
N ASP A 64 13.08 14.72 -0.44
CA ASP A 64 12.76 14.73 -1.86
C ASP A 64 11.85 13.56 -2.24
N LEU A 65 12.17 12.35 -1.74
CA LEU A 65 11.32 11.18 -1.95
C LEU A 65 9.88 11.44 -1.50
N LYS A 66 9.71 11.92 -0.27
CA LYS A 66 8.39 12.25 0.27
C LYS A 66 7.64 13.28 -0.57
N ALA A 67 8.33 14.31 -1.04
CA ALA A 67 7.75 15.35 -1.89
C ALA A 67 7.30 14.79 -3.24
N VAL A 68 8.15 13.98 -3.89
CA VAL A 68 7.85 13.35 -5.19
C VAL A 68 6.63 12.44 -5.11
N LEU A 69 6.56 11.56 -4.11
CA LEU A 69 5.44 10.63 -3.94
C LEU A 69 4.11 11.35 -3.70
N ARG A 70 4.11 12.43 -2.90
CA ARG A 70 2.91 13.24 -2.64
C ARG A 70 2.47 14.03 -3.87
N ASN A 71 3.43 14.56 -4.60
CA ASN A 71 3.18 15.24 -5.86
C ASN A 71 2.57 14.31 -6.92
N LEU A 72 3.04 13.06 -7.01
CA LEU A 72 2.41 12.06 -7.87
C LEU A 72 0.98 11.78 -7.41
N ARG A 73 0.77 11.52 -6.12
CA ARG A 73 -0.58 11.29 -5.59
C ARG A 73 -1.55 12.43 -5.92
N GLN A 74 -1.13 13.68 -5.74
CA GLN A 74 -1.98 14.83 -6.05
C GLN A 74 -2.42 14.84 -7.51
N ARG A 75 -1.53 14.50 -8.44
CA ARG A 75 -1.82 14.43 -9.88
C ARG A 75 -2.78 13.31 -10.22
N VAL A 76 -2.50 12.11 -9.71
CA VAL A 76 -3.37 10.94 -9.92
C VAL A 76 -4.75 11.16 -9.33
N MET A 77 -4.84 11.73 -8.12
CA MET A 77 -6.10 12.09 -7.49
C MET A 77 -6.88 13.14 -8.28
N ALA A 78 -6.20 14.17 -8.81
CA ALA A 78 -6.84 15.17 -9.64
C ALA A 78 -7.42 14.55 -10.93
N ALA A 79 -6.64 13.71 -11.60
CA ALA A 79 -7.09 13.00 -12.79
C ALA A 79 -8.28 12.09 -12.52
N LEU A 80 -8.23 11.29 -11.46
CA LEU A 80 -9.35 10.43 -11.06
C LEU A 80 -10.61 11.23 -10.75
N ILE A 81 -10.51 12.31 -9.99
CA ILE A 81 -11.67 13.16 -9.65
C ILE A 81 -12.29 13.77 -10.92
N VAL A 82 -11.46 14.24 -11.85
CA VAL A 82 -11.98 14.77 -13.13
C VAL A 82 -12.71 13.66 -13.88
N ARG A 83 -12.08 12.53 -14.09
CA ARG A 83 -12.64 11.43 -14.90
C ARG A 83 -13.88 10.78 -14.27
N ASP A 84 -13.88 10.60 -12.94
CA ASP A 84 -15.00 10.01 -12.20
C ASP A 84 -16.22 10.95 -12.20
N LEU A 85 -16.03 12.23 -11.85
CA LEU A 85 -17.11 13.21 -11.78
C LEU A 85 -17.59 13.76 -13.14
N THR A 86 -16.95 13.34 -14.23
CA THR A 86 -17.39 13.60 -15.61
C THR A 86 -17.82 12.32 -16.36
N ASP A 87 -18.10 11.25 -15.61
CA ASP A 87 -18.58 9.95 -16.12
C ASP A 87 -17.62 9.28 -17.14
N GLN A 88 -16.32 9.59 -17.08
CA GLN A 88 -15.29 9.02 -17.94
C GLN A 88 -14.59 7.80 -17.31
N ALA A 89 -14.62 7.66 -15.98
CA ALA A 89 -14.00 6.56 -15.28
C ALA A 89 -15.05 5.66 -14.61
N PRO A 90 -15.19 4.41 -15.04
CA PRO A 90 -15.99 3.42 -14.31
C PRO A 90 -15.31 3.10 -12.97
N LEU A 91 -16.06 2.59 -11.99
CA LEU A 91 -15.53 2.21 -10.68
C LEU A 91 -14.30 1.29 -10.76
N ALA A 92 -14.26 0.38 -11.73
CA ALA A 92 -13.12 -0.50 -11.96
C ALA A 92 -11.83 0.28 -12.24
N GLU A 93 -11.90 1.37 -13.03
CA GLU A 93 -10.75 2.24 -13.28
C GLU A 93 -10.30 2.95 -12.00
N VAL A 94 -11.24 3.45 -11.20
CA VAL A 94 -10.91 4.18 -9.96
C VAL A 94 -10.13 3.28 -8.99
N VAL A 95 -10.63 2.06 -8.74
CA VAL A 95 -9.98 1.16 -7.78
C VAL A 95 -8.65 0.60 -8.32
N GLU A 96 -8.57 0.34 -9.61
CA GLU A 96 -7.34 -0.13 -10.26
C GLU A 96 -6.26 0.97 -10.24
N THR A 97 -6.61 2.20 -10.59
CA THR A 97 -5.67 3.33 -10.56
C THR A 97 -5.16 3.61 -9.15
N MET A 98 -6.03 3.56 -8.13
CA MET A 98 -5.63 3.73 -6.74
C MET A 98 -4.73 2.60 -6.24
N THR A 99 -5.02 1.35 -6.65
CA THR A 99 -4.16 0.20 -6.33
C THR A 99 -2.80 0.32 -7.02
N THR A 100 -2.79 0.70 -8.28
CA THR A 100 -1.55 0.95 -9.04
C THR A 100 -0.72 2.07 -8.43
N LEU A 101 -1.35 3.15 -7.98
CA LEU A 101 -0.64 4.22 -7.25
C LEU A 101 0.02 3.69 -5.97
N ALA A 102 -0.68 2.83 -5.21
CA ALA A 102 -0.11 2.22 -4.02
C ALA A 102 1.06 1.29 -4.38
N ASP A 103 0.92 0.45 -5.41
CA ASP A 103 1.98 -0.44 -5.88
C ASP A 103 3.23 0.37 -6.31
N VAL A 104 3.07 1.36 -7.17
CA VAL A 104 4.18 2.17 -7.71
C VAL A 104 4.89 2.95 -6.60
N THR A 105 4.14 3.66 -5.75
CA THR A 105 4.74 4.49 -4.71
C THR A 105 5.43 3.66 -3.63
N THR A 106 4.86 2.51 -3.28
CA THR A 106 5.43 1.59 -2.28
C THR A 106 6.72 0.96 -2.80
N ASN A 107 6.70 0.42 -4.03
CA ASN A 107 7.86 -0.25 -4.62
C ASN A 107 9.02 0.73 -4.85
N TYR A 108 8.73 1.92 -5.36
CA TYR A 108 9.77 2.92 -5.54
C TYR A 108 10.41 3.35 -4.21
N ALA A 109 9.58 3.63 -3.18
CA ALA A 109 10.09 3.99 -1.86
C ALA A 109 10.88 2.84 -1.22
N LEU A 110 10.42 1.58 -1.38
CA LEU A 110 11.11 0.39 -0.90
C LEU A 110 12.52 0.30 -1.49
N ASP A 111 12.65 0.40 -2.81
CA ASP A 111 13.94 0.29 -3.51
C ASP A 111 14.87 1.46 -3.19
N PHE A 112 14.33 2.67 -3.11
CA PHE A 112 15.10 3.84 -2.75
C PHE A 112 15.70 3.72 -1.33
N ILE A 113 14.89 3.36 -0.35
CA ILE A 113 15.32 3.23 1.04
C ILE A 113 16.25 2.03 1.22
N HIS A 114 15.96 0.91 0.53
CA HIS A 114 16.83 -0.27 0.58
C HIS A 114 18.24 0.07 0.10
N ARG A 115 18.39 0.73 -1.06
CA ARG A 115 19.70 1.14 -1.60
C ARG A 115 20.47 2.04 -0.63
N GLN A 116 19.81 2.97 0.04
CA GLN A 116 20.45 3.82 1.04
C GLN A 116 20.94 3.04 2.27
N LEU A 117 20.12 2.10 2.76
CA LEU A 117 20.49 1.25 3.89
C LEU A 117 21.62 0.26 3.51
N ALA A 118 21.53 -0.33 2.30
CA ALA A 118 22.58 -1.21 1.80
C ALA A 118 23.92 -0.50 1.61
N ALA A 119 23.91 0.75 1.14
CA ALA A 119 25.11 1.58 1.10
C ALA A 119 25.69 1.86 2.50
N GLN A 120 24.85 1.87 3.53
CA GLN A 120 25.25 2.13 4.90
C GLN A 120 25.72 0.88 5.66
N TYR A 121 25.03 -0.27 5.49
CA TYR A 121 25.23 -1.49 6.30
C TYR A 121 25.66 -2.71 5.48
N GLY A 122 25.75 -2.59 4.15
CA GLY A 122 25.84 -3.72 3.23
C GLY A 122 24.48 -4.35 2.94
N GLU A 123 24.41 -5.19 1.91
CA GLU A 123 23.20 -5.95 1.58
C GLU A 123 22.89 -6.98 2.67
N PRO A 124 21.62 -7.17 3.07
CA PRO A 124 21.23 -8.27 3.94
C PRO A 124 21.38 -9.59 3.19
N LEU A 125 22.04 -10.58 3.79
CA LEU A 125 22.39 -11.85 3.15
C LEU A 125 21.58 -13.01 3.74
N ASP A 126 21.23 -13.97 2.90
CA ASP A 126 20.69 -15.26 3.32
C ASP A 126 21.82 -16.23 3.76
N SER A 127 21.44 -17.42 4.17
CA SER A 127 22.38 -18.48 4.60
C SER A 127 23.35 -18.93 3.51
N SER A 128 23.05 -18.68 2.23
CA SER A 128 23.90 -18.97 1.08
C SER A 128 24.82 -17.79 0.69
N GLY A 129 24.68 -16.64 1.35
CA GLY A 129 25.40 -15.41 1.03
C GLY A 129 24.79 -14.60 -0.12
N GLN A 130 23.56 -14.89 -0.52
CA GLN A 130 22.84 -14.10 -1.52
C GLN A 130 22.08 -12.96 -0.85
N ALA A 131 22.01 -11.82 -1.54
CA ALA A 131 21.28 -10.66 -1.05
C ALA A 131 19.78 -10.94 -0.95
N GLN A 132 19.13 -10.44 0.10
CA GLN A 132 17.70 -10.59 0.34
C GLN A 132 16.95 -9.28 0.12
N ARG A 133 15.67 -9.39 -0.14
CA ARG A 133 14.74 -8.25 -0.26
C ARG A 133 13.53 -8.44 0.64
N LEU A 134 13.01 -7.32 1.19
CA LEU A 134 11.77 -7.34 1.94
C LEU A 134 10.59 -7.66 1.02
N MET A 135 9.77 -8.64 1.39
CA MET A 135 8.46 -8.88 0.76
C MET A 135 7.41 -8.00 1.43
N ILE A 136 6.67 -7.24 0.64
CA ILE A 136 5.53 -6.47 1.11
C ILE A 136 4.25 -7.19 0.70
N VAL A 137 3.48 -7.61 1.69
CA VAL A 137 2.18 -8.23 1.47
C VAL A 137 1.09 -7.19 1.68
N GLY A 138 0.40 -6.82 0.61
CA GLY A 138 -0.80 -6.00 0.64
C GLY A 138 -2.00 -6.85 1.08
N MET A 139 -2.75 -6.34 2.05
CA MET A 139 -3.90 -7.01 2.65
C MET A 139 -5.21 -6.31 2.29
N GLY A 140 -6.32 -6.93 2.61
CA GLY A 140 -7.65 -6.35 2.47
C GLY A 140 -7.96 -5.85 1.06
N LYS A 141 -8.41 -4.61 0.91
CA LYS A 141 -8.73 -4.01 -0.40
C LYS A 141 -7.50 -3.85 -1.30
N LEU A 142 -6.34 -3.54 -0.71
CA LEU A 142 -5.10 -3.41 -1.46
C LEU A 142 -4.68 -4.75 -2.05
N GLY A 143 -4.73 -5.81 -1.25
CA GLY A 143 -4.42 -7.16 -1.72
C GLY A 143 -5.39 -7.63 -2.81
N GLY A 144 -6.69 -7.35 -2.65
CA GLY A 144 -7.74 -7.69 -3.63
C GLY A 144 -7.82 -6.77 -4.87
N ARG A 145 -6.92 -5.78 -5.01
CA ARG A 145 -6.95 -4.75 -6.09
C ARG A 145 -8.25 -3.94 -6.11
N GLU A 146 -8.79 -3.65 -4.93
CA GLU A 146 -10.05 -2.94 -4.74
C GLU A 146 -9.86 -1.65 -3.92
N LEU A 147 -8.67 -1.03 -3.99
CA LEU A 147 -8.35 0.13 -3.17
C LEU A 147 -9.16 1.34 -3.61
N ASN A 148 -9.96 1.92 -2.72
CA ASN A 148 -10.67 3.17 -3.02
C ASN A 148 -9.85 4.41 -2.60
N VAL A 149 -10.31 5.59 -3.05
CA VAL A 149 -9.60 6.88 -2.90
C VAL A 149 -9.23 7.25 -1.47
N SER A 150 -10.01 6.81 -0.48
CA SER A 150 -9.81 7.15 0.94
C SER A 150 -9.39 5.98 1.83
N SER A 151 -9.10 4.82 1.21
CA SER A 151 -8.67 3.64 1.98
C SER A 151 -7.29 3.81 2.57
N ASP A 152 -7.12 3.21 3.74
CA ASP A 152 -5.81 2.91 4.28
C ASP A 152 -5.16 1.79 3.44
N VAL A 153 -3.85 1.68 3.49
CA VAL A 153 -3.10 0.56 2.95
C VAL A 153 -2.69 -0.35 4.10
N ASP A 154 -3.12 -1.60 4.04
CA ASP A 154 -2.81 -2.60 5.06
C ASP A 154 -1.60 -3.42 4.58
N TYR A 155 -0.50 -3.45 5.37
CA TYR A 155 0.72 -4.17 5.02
C TYR A 155 1.11 -5.21 6.06
N ILE A 156 1.78 -6.28 5.56
CA ILE A 156 2.62 -7.17 6.36
C ILE A 156 3.99 -7.21 5.71
N PHE A 157 5.06 -7.04 6.50
CA PHE A 157 6.44 -7.04 6.05
C PHE A 157 7.13 -8.36 6.42
N ILE A 158 7.62 -9.08 5.42
CA ILE A 158 8.23 -10.40 5.57
C ILE A 158 9.59 -10.36 4.89
N TYR A 159 10.63 -10.81 5.56
CA TYR A 159 11.93 -11.05 4.94
C TYR A 159 12.21 -12.56 4.85
N PRO A 160 13.04 -13.00 3.88
CA PRO A 160 13.23 -14.43 3.63
C PRO A 160 13.83 -15.20 4.81
N GLU A 161 15.05 -14.85 5.20
CA GLU A 161 15.82 -15.62 6.19
C GLU A 161 16.50 -14.71 7.22
N GLU A 162 16.68 -15.22 8.43
CA GLU A 162 17.58 -14.63 9.42
C GLU A 162 19.00 -14.61 8.89
N GLY A 163 19.83 -13.72 9.41
CA GLY A 163 21.21 -13.56 8.99
C GLY A 163 21.74 -12.17 9.30
N GLU A 164 22.83 -11.80 8.67
CA GLU A 164 23.50 -10.52 8.85
C GLU A 164 23.74 -9.85 7.49
N THR A 165 23.86 -8.52 7.51
CA THR A 165 24.27 -7.77 6.32
C THR A 165 25.73 -8.08 5.96
N ALA A 166 26.10 -7.82 4.69
CA ALA A 166 27.50 -7.98 4.23
C ALA A 166 28.49 -7.06 4.98
N GLY A 167 27.99 -6.00 5.60
CA GLY A 167 28.81 -4.92 6.12
C GLY A 167 29.21 -3.92 5.03
N SER A 168 29.70 -2.76 5.42
CA SER A 168 30.27 -1.75 4.52
C SER A 168 31.58 -1.24 5.11
N GLU A 169 32.42 -0.57 4.29
CA GLU A 169 33.69 -0.04 4.77
C GLU A 169 33.50 0.86 5.99
N GLY A 170 34.17 0.48 7.09
CA GLY A 170 34.16 1.22 8.36
C GLY A 170 32.91 1.06 9.22
N ARG A 171 31.96 0.17 8.86
CA ARG A 171 30.74 -0.08 9.66
C ARG A 171 30.55 -1.58 9.93
N ALA A 172 30.08 -1.86 11.14
CA ALA A 172 29.74 -3.22 11.56
C ALA A 172 28.52 -3.75 10.79
N LYS A 173 28.50 -5.05 10.60
CA LYS A 173 27.31 -5.79 10.15
C LYS A 173 26.18 -5.60 11.17
N ILE A 174 24.96 -5.67 10.68
CA ILE A 174 23.76 -5.69 11.53
C ILE A 174 22.91 -6.89 11.16
N ASP A 175 22.07 -7.34 12.08
CA ASP A 175 21.13 -8.41 11.84
C ASP A 175 20.13 -8.04 10.71
N ASN A 176 19.73 -9.03 9.92
CA ASN A 176 18.71 -8.84 8.87
C ASN A 176 17.40 -8.27 9.44
N TYR A 177 17.01 -8.74 10.64
CA TYR A 177 15.87 -8.17 11.35
C TYR A 177 16.02 -6.65 11.55
N ASP A 178 17.17 -6.19 12.04
CA ASP A 178 17.42 -4.77 12.29
C ASP A 178 17.45 -3.96 11.00
N PHE A 179 18.02 -4.52 9.92
CA PHE A 179 18.02 -3.89 8.61
C PHE A 179 16.59 -3.70 8.09
N PHE A 180 15.79 -4.77 8.06
CA PHE A 180 14.43 -4.73 7.53
C PHE A 180 13.46 -3.97 8.44
N ALA A 181 13.67 -3.96 9.76
CA ALA A 181 12.90 -3.13 10.68
C ALA A 181 13.14 -1.63 10.45
N ARG A 182 14.39 -1.22 10.20
CA ARG A 182 14.74 0.16 9.82
C ARG A 182 14.11 0.53 8.48
N LEU A 183 14.22 -0.35 7.49
CA LEU A 183 13.62 -0.18 6.18
C LEU A 183 12.10 0.00 6.28
N GLY A 184 11.42 -0.90 6.99
CA GLY A 184 9.97 -0.83 7.19
C GLY A 184 9.51 0.45 7.89
N LYS A 185 10.23 0.89 8.93
CA LYS A 185 9.94 2.17 9.62
C LYS A 185 10.06 3.37 8.68
N ARG A 186 11.14 3.43 7.88
CA ARG A 186 11.34 4.51 6.92
C ARG A 186 10.28 4.49 5.80
N LEU A 187 9.91 3.30 5.32
CA LEU A 187 8.86 3.14 4.32
C LEU A 187 7.50 3.63 4.82
N ILE A 188 7.10 3.24 6.03
CA ILE A 188 5.87 3.74 6.67
C ILE A 188 5.91 5.27 6.78
N ASN A 189 7.03 5.83 7.20
CA ASN A 189 7.19 7.28 7.32
C ASN A 189 7.14 7.97 5.94
N ALA A 190 7.80 7.42 4.93
CA ALA A 190 7.79 7.98 3.57
C ALA A 190 6.37 8.07 2.99
N LEU A 191 5.53 7.06 3.22
CA LEU A 191 4.15 7.02 2.71
C LEU A 191 3.16 7.76 3.61
N GLY A 192 3.29 7.61 4.94
CA GLY A 192 2.26 7.99 5.91
C GLY A 192 2.45 9.33 6.60
N GLU A 193 3.66 9.90 6.62
CA GLU A 193 3.89 11.19 7.27
C GLU A 193 3.05 12.30 6.61
N SER A 194 2.38 13.11 7.44
CA SER A 194 1.65 14.28 6.97
C SER A 194 2.59 15.46 6.82
N THR A 195 2.79 15.94 5.60
CA THR A 195 3.60 17.12 5.26
C THR A 195 2.72 18.26 4.75
N ALA A 196 3.32 19.39 4.36
CA ALA A 196 2.60 20.47 3.68
C ALA A 196 1.90 20.01 2.38
N ASP A 197 2.42 18.93 1.75
CA ASP A 197 1.84 18.31 0.55
C ASP A 197 0.84 17.18 0.88
N GLY A 198 0.50 17.00 2.14
CA GLY A 198 -0.35 15.92 2.63
C GLY A 198 0.42 14.62 2.89
N GLN A 199 -0.24 13.50 2.74
CA GLN A 199 0.32 12.14 2.87
C GLN A 199 0.07 11.33 1.60
N VAL A 200 0.86 10.29 1.34
CA VAL A 200 0.60 9.38 0.22
C VAL A 200 -0.54 8.42 0.58
N PHE A 201 -0.38 7.65 1.65
CA PHE A 201 -1.41 6.78 2.21
C PHE A 201 -1.28 6.73 3.73
N ARG A 202 -2.41 6.51 4.42
CA ARG A 202 -2.36 6.04 5.80
C ARG A 202 -1.97 4.57 5.78
N VAL A 203 -0.92 4.21 6.52
CA VAL A 203 -0.40 2.85 6.57
C VAL A 203 -0.92 2.15 7.82
N ASP A 204 -1.54 0.99 7.64
CA ASP A 204 -2.02 0.13 8.72
C ASP A 204 -1.21 -1.17 8.78
N MET A 205 -0.59 -1.43 9.92
CA MET A 205 0.23 -2.62 10.17
C MET A 205 -0.42 -3.61 11.14
N ARG A 206 -1.69 -3.40 11.52
CA ARG A 206 -2.35 -4.19 12.58
C ARG A 206 -2.67 -5.63 12.17
N LEU A 207 -2.62 -5.95 10.88
CA LEU A 207 -2.82 -7.32 10.37
C LEU A 207 -1.55 -8.19 10.43
N ARG A 208 -0.40 -7.61 10.88
CA ARG A 208 0.84 -8.38 11.06
C ARG A 208 0.73 -9.37 12.24
N PRO A 209 1.56 -10.43 12.28
CA PRO A 209 1.61 -11.36 13.40
C PRO A 209 1.65 -10.66 14.75
N ASN A 210 0.79 -11.05 15.67
CA ASN A 210 0.58 -10.44 16.99
C ASN A 210 0.10 -8.96 16.98
N GLY A 211 -0.33 -8.43 15.84
CA GLY A 211 -0.85 -7.07 15.71
C GLY A 211 0.12 -6.01 16.25
N ASP A 212 -0.39 -5.05 17.01
CA ASP A 212 0.44 -3.94 17.54
C ASP A 212 1.48 -4.37 18.57
N SER A 213 1.31 -5.54 19.20
CA SER A 213 2.27 -6.11 20.15
C SER A 213 3.40 -6.88 19.48
N GLY A 214 3.26 -7.22 18.21
CA GLY A 214 4.25 -7.97 17.44
C GLY A 214 5.32 -7.09 16.80
N PRO A 215 6.42 -7.72 16.36
CA PRO A 215 7.48 -7.04 15.63
C PRO A 215 6.95 -6.44 14.32
N LEU A 216 7.62 -5.41 13.82
CA LEU A 216 7.23 -4.72 12.59
C LEU A 216 7.45 -5.59 11.34
N VAL A 217 8.50 -6.39 11.37
CA VAL A 217 8.90 -7.32 10.31
C VAL A 217 9.08 -8.71 10.89
N CYS A 218 8.89 -9.76 10.11
CA CYS A 218 9.16 -11.13 10.53
C CYS A 218 9.85 -11.90 9.41
N SER A 219 10.66 -12.88 9.77
CA SER A 219 11.19 -13.85 8.80
C SER A 219 10.08 -14.80 8.34
N LEU A 220 10.31 -15.45 7.21
CA LEU A 220 9.36 -16.43 6.67
C LEU A 220 9.14 -17.59 7.65
N ASP A 221 10.19 -18.07 8.28
CA ASP A 221 10.11 -19.15 9.30
C ASP A 221 9.32 -18.69 10.53
N SER A 222 9.53 -17.45 10.97
CA SER A 222 8.76 -16.86 12.07
C SER A 222 7.27 -16.76 11.75
N LEU A 223 6.93 -16.42 10.50
CA LEU A 223 5.55 -16.38 10.02
C LEU A 223 4.94 -17.77 9.99
N GLU A 224 5.65 -18.78 9.48
CA GLU A 224 5.19 -20.17 9.47
C GLU A 224 4.89 -20.67 10.88
N ASN A 225 5.82 -20.48 11.80
CA ASN A 225 5.65 -20.86 13.21
C ASN A 225 4.44 -20.13 13.84
N TYR A 226 4.27 -18.84 13.54
CA TYR A 226 3.09 -18.10 14.01
C TYR A 226 1.79 -18.69 13.48
N PHE A 227 1.69 -19.04 12.21
CA PHE A 227 0.50 -19.65 11.63
C PHE A 227 0.16 -21.01 12.26
N ILE A 228 1.17 -21.79 12.58
CA ILE A 228 1.00 -23.11 13.19
C ILE A 228 0.54 -23.00 14.66
N THR A 229 1.11 -22.06 15.43
CA THR A 229 0.97 -22.02 16.88
C THR A 229 -0.07 -21.02 17.38
N GLN A 230 -0.27 -19.91 16.68
CA GLN A 230 -1.06 -18.77 17.16
C GLN A 230 -2.08 -18.24 16.14
N GLY A 231 -1.95 -18.60 14.87
CA GLY A 231 -2.80 -18.08 13.79
C GLY A 231 -4.29 -18.28 14.07
N ARG A 232 -5.06 -17.19 14.01
CA ARG A 232 -6.49 -17.14 14.33
C ARG A 232 -7.35 -17.26 13.08
N GLU A 233 -8.61 -17.68 13.24
CA GLU A 233 -9.54 -17.83 12.12
C GLU A 233 -9.79 -16.52 11.35
N TRP A 234 -9.86 -15.37 12.05
CA TRP A 234 -10.05 -14.09 11.39
C TRP A 234 -8.81 -13.65 10.57
N GLU A 235 -7.60 -14.01 10.99
CA GLU A 235 -6.37 -13.76 10.23
C GLU A 235 -6.34 -14.61 8.97
N ARG A 236 -6.75 -15.88 9.08
CA ARG A 236 -6.92 -16.78 7.94
C ARG A 236 -7.86 -16.19 6.89
N TYR A 237 -9.00 -15.63 7.32
CA TYR A 237 -9.91 -14.92 6.45
C TYR A 237 -9.26 -13.69 5.81
N ALA A 238 -8.53 -12.89 6.58
CA ALA A 238 -7.83 -11.72 6.06
C ALA A 238 -6.78 -12.08 4.99
N TRP A 239 -6.09 -13.21 5.15
CA TRP A 239 -5.07 -13.69 4.22
C TRP A 239 -5.63 -14.21 2.88
N ILE A 240 -6.93 -14.44 2.74
CA ILE A 240 -7.55 -14.83 1.45
C ILE A 240 -7.29 -13.80 0.35
N LYS A 241 -7.25 -12.52 0.70
CA LYS A 241 -6.97 -11.40 -0.21
C LYS A 241 -5.51 -10.95 -0.18
N ALA A 242 -4.63 -11.67 0.50
CA ALA A 242 -3.22 -11.29 0.57
C ALA A 242 -2.54 -11.36 -0.81
N ARG A 243 -1.74 -10.35 -1.14
CA ARG A 243 -0.98 -10.28 -2.39
C ARG A 243 0.41 -9.73 -2.12
N VAL A 244 1.45 -10.40 -2.64
CA VAL A 244 2.79 -9.81 -2.68
C VAL A 244 2.78 -8.64 -3.66
N MET A 245 3.24 -7.46 -3.23
CA MET A 245 3.18 -6.23 -4.02
C MET A 245 4.44 -5.99 -4.85
N ASN A 246 5.61 -6.39 -4.33
CA ASN A 246 6.89 -6.19 -4.97
C ASN A 246 7.31 -7.47 -5.71
N GLU A 247 6.74 -7.67 -6.88
CA GLU A 247 7.08 -8.76 -7.79
C GLU A 247 8.10 -8.30 -8.86
N GLY A 248 8.65 -9.25 -9.61
CA GLY A 248 9.61 -8.97 -10.68
C GLY A 248 11.03 -8.82 -10.18
N ASP A 249 11.82 -7.93 -10.78
CA ASP A 249 13.25 -7.75 -10.51
C ASP A 249 13.57 -7.33 -9.07
N ASN A 250 12.58 -6.85 -8.36
CA ASN A 250 12.70 -6.38 -6.97
C ASN A 250 12.52 -7.52 -5.94
N LEU A 251 12.25 -8.73 -6.37
CA LEU A 251 12.15 -9.90 -5.50
C LEU A 251 12.83 -11.08 -6.18
N GLN A 252 13.77 -11.73 -5.49
CA GLN A 252 14.46 -12.89 -6.04
C GLN A 252 13.49 -14.03 -6.39
N PRO A 253 13.73 -14.75 -7.50
CA PRO A 253 12.93 -15.91 -7.88
C PRO A 253 12.82 -16.92 -6.73
N GLY A 254 11.60 -17.36 -6.45
CA GLY A 254 11.35 -18.40 -5.43
C GLY A 254 10.76 -17.87 -4.11
N TRP A 255 11.04 -16.64 -3.66
CA TRP A 255 10.55 -16.15 -2.37
C TRP A 255 9.03 -15.98 -2.33
N LYS A 256 8.43 -15.52 -3.42
CA LYS A 256 6.96 -15.50 -3.54
C LYS A 256 6.38 -16.92 -3.39
N SER A 257 6.94 -17.89 -4.09
CA SER A 257 6.50 -19.29 -4.00
C SER A 257 6.75 -19.88 -2.60
N ALA A 258 7.83 -19.49 -1.90
CA ALA A 258 8.10 -19.90 -0.53
C ALA A 258 7.00 -19.34 0.42
N LEU A 259 6.67 -18.05 0.30
CA LEU A 259 5.58 -17.46 1.07
C LEU A 259 4.23 -18.14 0.77
N GLU A 260 3.93 -18.43 -0.49
CA GLU A 260 2.70 -19.14 -0.86
C GLU A 260 2.62 -20.54 -0.25
N LYS A 261 3.75 -21.26 -0.17
CA LYS A 261 3.81 -22.58 0.50
C LYS A 261 3.52 -22.50 2.00
N VAL A 262 3.96 -21.44 2.66
CA VAL A 262 3.68 -21.17 4.08
C VAL A 262 2.23 -20.72 4.29
N ALA A 263 1.76 -19.77 3.47
CA ALA A 263 0.44 -19.16 3.66
C ALA A 263 -0.72 -20.09 3.23
N ARG A 264 -0.56 -20.84 2.13
CA ARG A 264 -1.63 -21.66 1.57
C ARG A 264 -2.21 -22.72 2.53
N PRO A 265 -1.41 -23.51 3.28
CA PRO A 265 -1.94 -24.45 4.26
C PRO A 265 -2.68 -23.77 5.41
N PHE A 266 -2.27 -22.56 5.77
CA PHE A 266 -2.96 -21.75 6.77
C PHE A 266 -4.30 -21.25 6.25
N ILE A 267 -4.38 -20.76 5.02
CA ILE A 267 -5.60 -20.20 4.40
C ILE A 267 -6.58 -21.31 4.04
N PHE A 268 -6.12 -22.36 3.35
CA PHE A 268 -6.94 -23.39 2.74
C PHE A 268 -6.66 -24.75 3.39
N ARG A 269 -7.56 -25.24 4.23
CA ARG A 269 -7.48 -26.60 4.76
C ARG A 269 -7.97 -27.61 3.72
N LYS A 270 -7.39 -28.82 3.76
CA LYS A 270 -7.73 -29.91 2.83
C LYS A 270 -9.20 -30.35 2.94
N TYR A 271 -9.79 -30.20 4.10
CA TYR A 271 -11.17 -30.60 4.39
C TYR A 271 -12.01 -29.38 4.76
N LEU A 272 -13.33 -29.47 4.48
CA LEU A 272 -14.31 -28.47 4.91
C LEU A 272 -14.21 -28.26 6.43
N ASP A 273 -13.83 -27.05 6.79
CA ASP A 273 -13.71 -26.65 8.18
C ASP A 273 -15.00 -25.95 8.63
N PHE A 274 -15.93 -26.74 9.13
CA PHE A 274 -17.20 -26.21 9.66
C PHE A 274 -16.97 -25.26 10.85
N GLY A 275 -15.89 -25.46 11.62
CA GLY A 275 -15.50 -24.55 12.67
C GLY A 275 -15.16 -23.16 12.14
N ALA A 276 -14.37 -23.07 11.07
CA ALA A 276 -14.05 -21.80 10.41
C ALA A 276 -15.29 -21.11 9.83
N ILE A 277 -16.19 -21.88 9.21
CA ILE A 277 -17.46 -21.33 8.69
C ILE A 277 -18.31 -20.75 9.83
N ASN A 278 -18.42 -21.45 10.94
CA ASN A 278 -19.15 -20.97 12.11
C ASN A 278 -18.47 -19.74 12.73
N ALA A 279 -17.15 -19.74 12.87
CA ALA A 279 -16.41 -18.60 13.38
C ALA A 279 -16.59 -17.34 12.50
N MET A 280 -16.62 -17.50 11.16
CA MET A 280 -16.93 -16.40 10.24
C MET A 280 -18.37 -15.89 10.42
N ARG A 281 -19.36 -16.79 10.58
CA ARG A 281 -20.75 -16.42 10.86
C ARG A 281 -20.88 -15.66 12.17
N ASP A 282 -20.18 -16.11 13.21
CA ASP A 282 -20.18 -15.46 14.51
C ASP A 282 -19.54 -14.09 14.47
N LEU A 283 -18.42 -13.95 13.78
CA LEU A 283 -17.77 -12.64 13.54
C LEU A 283 -18.70 -11.69 12.79
N HIS A 284 -19.36 -12.16 11.76
CA HIS A 284 -20.34 -11.39 10.99
C HIS A 284 -21.52 -10.96 11.86
N ALA A 285 -22.05 -11.87 12.70
CA ALA A 285 -23.11 -11.56 13.65
C ALA A 285 -22.67 -10.55 14.73
N GLN A 286 -21.41 -10.57 15.15
CA GLN A 286 -20.84 -9.57 16.06
C GLN A 286 -20.75 -8.19 15.39
N ILE A 287 -20.29 -8.11 14.14
CA ILE A 287 -20.23 -6.86 13.37
C ILE A 287 -21.63 -6.27 13.23
N ARG A 288 -22.63 -7.06 12.84
CA ARG A 288 -24.02 -6.59 12.70
C ARG A 288 -24.60 -6.05 14.02
N ARG A 289 -24.32 -6.74 15.14
CA ARG A 289 -24.75 -6.25 16.48
C ARG A 289 -24.11 -4.92 16.83
N GLU A 290 -22.82 -4.75 16.54
CA GLU A 290 -22.09 -3.51 16.80
C GLU A 290 -22.60 -2.35 15.92
N VAL A 291 -22.88 -2.62 14.64
CA VAL A 291 -23.47 -1.67 13.70
C VAL A 291 -24.84 -1.22 14.17
N ALA A 292 -25.69 -2.15 14.61
CA ALA A 292 -27.01 -1.85 15.16
C ALA A 292 -26.91 -1.03 16.47
N ARG A 293 -25.97 -1.40 17.36
CA ARG A 293 -25.74 -0.67 18.62
C ARG A 293 -25.29 0.78 18.41
N LYS A 294 -24.56 1.04 17.33
CA LYS A 294 -24.04 2.38 16.98
C LYS A 294 -24.95 3.17 16.03
N ASP A 295 -26.14 2.65 15.73
CA ASP A 295 -27.08 3.26 14.75
C ASP A 295 -26.41 3.55 13.39
N MET A 296 -25.63 2.59 12.92
CA MET A 296 -24.85 2.70 11.67
C MET A 296 -25.43 1.81 10.55
N ALA A 297 -26.74 1.62 10.51
CA ALA A 297 -27.38 0.74 9.51
C ALA A 297 -27.09 1.18 8.07
N ASP A 298 -27.02 2.48 7.82
CA ASP A 298 -26.71 3.05 6.49
C ASP A 298 -25.21 3.23 6.23
N HIS A 299 -24.36 2.66 7.09
CA HIS A 299 -22.92 2.81 6.91
C HIS A 299 -22.42 1.98 5.72
N ILE A 300 -21.93 2.64 4.68
CA ILE A 300 -21.54 2.06 3.38
C ILE A 300 -20.59 0.85 3.51
N LYS A 301 -19.68 0.86 4.49
CA LYS A 301 -18.70 -0.22 4.69
C LYS A 301 -19.22 -1.35 5.56
N LEU A 302 -20.02 -1.05 6.60
CA LEU A 302 -20.35 -1.98 7.68
C LEU A 302 -21.84 -2.30 7.79
N GLY A 303 -22.71 -1.50 7.15
CA GLY A 303 -24.15 -1.74 7.12
C GLY A 303 -24.52 -2.97 6.29
N PRO A 304 -25.77 -3.47 6.41
CA PRO A 304 -26.25 -4.60 5.62
C PRO A 304 -26.11 -4.30 4.10
N GLY A 305 -25.54 -5.24 3.34
CA GLY A 305 -25.20 -5.03 1.92
C GLY A 305 -24.02 -4.10 1.67
N GLY A 306 -23.26 -3.75 2.69
CA GLY A 306 -22.08 -2.86 2.58
C GLY A 306 -20.84 -3.56 2.02
N LEU A 307 -19.79 -2.76 1.75
CA LEU A 307 -18.53 -3.22 1.13
C LEU A 307 -17.81 -4.36 1.87
N ARG A 308 -18.20 -4.71 3.10
CA ARG A 308 -17.60 -5.75 3.91
C ARG A 308 -18.40 -7.06 3.91
N GLU A 309 -19.60 -7.06 3.41
CA GLU A 309 -20.40 -8.25 3.14
C GLU A 309 -20.09 -8.85 1.75
#